data_018c57c1fab15e3028ad8cf98f854c09
#
_entry.id   018c57c1fab15e3028ad8cf98f854c09
#
_cell.length_a   1.000
_cell.length_b   1.000
_cell.length_c   1.000
_cell.angle_alpha   90.00
_cell.angle_beta   90.00
_cell.angle_gamma   90.00
#
_symmetry.space_group_name_H-M   'P 1'
#
loop_
_entity.id
_entity.type
_entity.pdbx_description
1 polymer ?
#
loop_
_entity_poly.entity_id
_entity_poly.type
_entity_poly.pdbx_seq_one_letter_code
_entity_poly.pdbx_strand_id
1 'polypeptide(L)'
;MSDCLFCKIIGGEIPSNKVYEDELCYAFYDIAPQAPTHFLVVPKAHIQSVSAVTAENSAVVAHIFEVIAKLSKELGFDEAGYRVVSNIGEAGQQSVPHLHFHVLAGRDMTWPPG
;
A
#
# COMPACT_ATOMS: atom_id res chain seq x y z
N MET A 1 -13.43 16.43 -7.94
CA MET A 1 -12.58 16.38 -6.97
C MET A 1 -12.90 15.40 -5.95
N SER A 2 -12.04 14.86 -5.51
CA SER A 2 -12.21 13.69 -4.73
C SER A 2 -12.23 14.01 -3.24
N ASP A 3 -13.07 13.31 -2.48
CA ASP A 3 -12.97 13.31 -1.03
C ASP A 3 -12.02 12.22 -0.55
N CYS A 4 -11.37 11.53 -1.45
CA CYS A 4 -10.49 10.41 -1.11
C CYS A 4 -9.23 10.91 -0.42
N LEU A 5 -8.99 10.42 0.80
CA LEU A 5 -7.80 10.78 1.58
C LEU A 5 -6.51 10.50 0.80
N PHE A 6 -6.42 9.32 0.17
CA PHE A 6 -5.19 8.95 -0.53
C PHE A 6 -5.01 9.74 -1.83
N CYS A 7 -6.10 10.07 -2.51
CA CYS A 7 -5.99 10.97 -3.68
C CYS A 7 -5.45 12.34 -3.26
N LYS A 8 -5.84 12.83 -2.08
CA LYS A 8 -5.33 14.10 -1.56
C LYS A 8 -3.87 14.01 -1.18
N ILE A 9 -3.44 12.88 -0.62
CA ILE A 9 -2.03 12.66 -0.30
C ILE A 9 -1.20 12.61 -1.58
N ILE A 10 -1.67 11.88 -2.58
CA ILE A 10 -0.99 11.79 -3.88
C ILE A 10 -0.87 13.17 -4.53
N GLY A 11 -1.92 13.98 -4.42
CA GLY A 11 -1.95 15.33 -5.00
C GLY A 11 -1.21 16.38 -4.19
N GLY A 12 -0.67 16.02 -3.01
CA GLY A 12 0.08 16.95 -2.19
C GLY A 12 -0.76 17.85 -1.30
N GLU A 13 -2.08 17.63 -1.25
CA GLU A 13 -2.95 18.44 -0.40
C GLU A 13 -2.82 18.09 1.07
N ILE A 14 -2.46 16.83 1.37
CA ILE A 14 -2.25 16.35 2.73
C ILE A 14 -0.81 15.84 2.81
N PRO A 15 -0.04 16.27 3.81
CA PRO A 15 1.36 15.84 3.93
C PRO A 15 1.47 14.35 4.26
N SER A 16 2.57 13.74 3.87
CA SER A 16 2.87 12.36 4.16
C SER A 16 4.39 12.18 4.20
N ASN A 17 4.84 11.09 4.84
CA ASN A 17 6.24 10.69 4.82
C ASN A 17 6.46 9.75 3.65
N LYS A 18 6.88 10.29 2.53
CA LYS A 18 7.02 9.54 1.28
C LYS A 18 8.14 8.52 1.36
N VAL A 19 7.86 7.31 0.88
CA VAL A 19 8.85 6.24 0.72
C VAL A 19 9.32 6.16 -0.73
N TYR A 20 8.38 6.29 -1.68
CA TYR A 20 8.66 6.10 -3.09
C TYR A 20 7.53 6.69 -3.92
N GLU A 21 7.85 7.11 -5.12
CA GLU A 21 6.85 7.62 -6.06
C GLU A 21 7.32 7.44 -7.48
N ASP A 22 6.41 7.04 -8.36
CA ASP A 22 6.63 7.07 -9.81
C ASP A 22 5.33 7.47 -10.49
N GLU A 23 5.26 7.30 -11.82
CA GLU A 23 4.08 7.73 -12.58
C GLU A 23 2.82 6.97 -12.22
N LEU A 24 2.95 5.74 -11.70
CA LEU A 24 1.82 4.85 -11.51
C LEU A 24 1.41 4.68 -10.05
N CYS A 25 2.34 4.85 -9.11
CA CYS A 25 2.06 4.58 -7.71
C CYS A 25 2.79 5.51 -6.77
N TYR A 26 2.35 5.50 -5.52
CA TYR A 26 2.89 6.33 -4.46
C TYR A 26 2.99 5.48 -3.19
N ALA A 27 4.09 5.60 -2.45
CA ALA A 27 4.26 4.85 -1.21
C ALA A 27 4.63 5.82 -0.08
N PHE A 28 4.03 5.60 1.09
CA PHE A 28 4.25 6.48 2.25
C PHE A 28 4.09 5.68 3.54
N TYR A 29 4.80 6.13 4.59
CA TYR A 29 4.72 5.47 5.89
C TYR A 29 3.36 5.65 6.53
N ASP A 30 2.88 4.58 7.19
CA ASP A 30 1.64 4.62 7.96
C ASP A 30 1.85 5.47 9.21
N ILE A 31 0.88 6.34 9.53
CA ILE A 31 0.98 7.21 10.70
C ILE A 31 0.71 6.47 12.01
N ALA A 32 0.16 5.26 11.92
CA ALA A 32 -0.10 4.41 13.08
C ALA A 32 0.53 3.04 12.82
N PRO A 33 1.88 2.96 12.76
CA PRO A 33 2.53 1.74 12.31
C PRO A 33 2.29 0.56 13.24
N GLN A 34 2.07 -0.59 12.63
CA GLN A 34 1.84 -1.86 13.34
C GLN A 34 3.08 -2.76 13.30
N ALA A 35 4.19 -2.27 12.77
CA ALA A 35 5.47 -2.94 12.71
C ALA A 35 6.56 -1.88 12.62
N PRO A 36 7.82 -2.22 12.95
CA PRO A 36 8.92 -1.25 12.83
C PRO A 36 9.05 -0.62 11.45
N THR A 37 8.74 -1.39 10.40
CA THR A 37 8.59 -0.85 9.05
C THR A 37 7.16 -1.13 8.62
N HIS A 38 6.41 -0.06 8.35
CA HIS A 38 5.03 -0.20 7.91
C HIS A 38 4.71 0.95 6.96
N PHE A 39 4.59 0.65 5.68
CA PHE A 39 4.22 1.66 4.69
C PHE A 39 3.11 1.13 3.80
N LEU A 40 2.47 2.04 3.09
CA LEU A 40 1.38 1.74 2.16
C LEU A 40 1.86 2.02 0.75
N VAL A 41 1.45 1.19 -0.20
CA VAL A 41 1.67 1.45 -1.62
C VAL A 41 0.30 1.55 -2.27
N VAL A 42 0.05 2.66 -2.97
CA VAL A 42 -1.24 2.94 -3.57
C VAL A 42 -1.07 3.28 -5.04
N PRO A 43 -2.01 2.87 -5.90
CA PRO A 43 -2.01 3.36 -7.28
C PRO A 43 -2.40 4.83 -7.31
N LYS A 44 -1.82 5.60 -8.25
CA LYS A 44 -2.23 6.99 -8.44
C LYS A 44 -3.63 7.07 -9.03
N ALA A 45 -4.01 6.11 -9.87
CA ALA A 45 -5.40 5.99 -10.33
C ALA A 45 -6.27 5.56 -9.15
N HIS A 46 -7.45 6.16 -9.03
CA HIS A 46 -8.37 5.80 -7.96
C HIS A 46 -9.07 4.48 -8.31
N ILE A 47 -8.67 3.42 -7.62
CA ILE A 47 -9.30 2.10 -7.68
C ILE A 47 -9.80 1.84 -6.28
N GLN A 48 -11.07 1.45 -6.12
CA GLN A 48 -11.66 1.42 -4.79
C GLN A 48 -11.08 0.32 -3.89
N SER A 49 -10.85 -0.86 -4.45
CA SER A 49 -10.30 -2.00 -3.70
C SER A 49 -9.87 -3.08 -4.67
N VAL A 50 -9.36 -4.19 -4.14
CA VAL A 50 -9.03 -5.38 -4.95
C VAL A 50 -10.23 -5.83 -5.76
N SER A 51 -11.45 -5.71 -5.21
CA SER A 51 -12.67 -6.14 -5.91
C SER A 51 -12.97 -5.31 -7.15
N ALA A 52 -12.35 -4.15 -7.31
CA ALA A 52 -12.53 -3.28 -8.48
C ALA A 52 -11.41 -3.46 -9.52
N VAL A 53 -10.50 -4.40 -9.31
CA VAL A 53 -9.42 -4.66 -10.26
C VAL A 53 -9.98 -5.47 -11.43
N THR A 54 -9.64 -5.04 -12.66
CA THR A 54 -10.10 -5.65 -13.90
C THR A 54 -8.93 -5.81 -14.86
N ALA A 55 -9.17 -6.43 -16.00
CA ALA A 55 -8.16 -6.55 -17.04
C ALA A 55 -7.67 -5.17 -17.52
N GLU A 56 -8.53 -4.15 -17.45
CA GLU A 56 -8.17 -2.80 -17.89
C GLU A 56 -7.26 -2.07 -16.93
N ASN A 57 -7.25 -2.42 -15.65
CA ASN A 57 -6.46 -1.69 -14.64
C ASN A 57 -5.47 -2.57 -13.88
N SER A 58 -5.41 -3.86 -14.16
CA SER A 58 -4.56 -4.78 -13.39
C SER A 58 -3.06 -4.53 -13.57
N ALA A 59 -2.66 -3.84 -14.63
CA ALA A 59 -1.23 -3.58 -14.88
C ALA A 59 -0.61 -2.75 -13.75
N VAL A 60 -1.36 -1.81 -13.15
CA VAL A 60 -0.84 -1.02 -12.05
C VAL A 60 -0.64 -1.88 -10.79
N VAL A 61 -1.48 -2.89 -10.60
CA VAL A 61 -1.31 -3.81 -9.46
C VAL A 61 -0.03 -4.63 -9.62
N ALA A 62 0.23 -5.14 -10.83
CA ALA A 62 1.48 -5.83 -11.12
C ALA A 62 2.67 -4.92 -10.84
N HIS A 63 2.59 -3.67 -11.28
CA HIS A 63 3.64 -2.69 -11.05
C HIS A 63 3.87 -2.44 -9.56
N ILE A 64 2.80 -2.34 -8.77
CA ILE A 64 2.91 -2.17 -7.32
C ILE A 64 3.70 -3.31 -6.69
N PHE A 65 3.46 -4.56 -7.10
CA PHE A 65 4.21 -5.68 -6.56
C PHE A 65 5.68 -5.64 -6.97
N GLU A 66 5.99 -5.18 -8.18
CA GLU A 66 7.38 -4.96 -8.58
C GLU A 66 8.05 -3.90 -7.70
N VAL A 67 7.33 -2.84 -7.37
CA VAL A 67 7.83 -1.77 -6.50
C VAL A 67 8.05 -2.30 -5.09
N ILE A 68 7.12 -3.10 -4.56
CA ILE A 68 7.27 -3.70 -3.23
C ILE A 68 8.53 -4.59 -3.19
N ALA A 69 8.73 -5.41 -4.23
CA ALA A 69 9.91 -6.28 -4.31
C ALA A 69 11.20 -5.45 -4.31
N LYS A 70 11.21 -4.36 -5.09
CA LYS A 70 12.36 -3.47 -5.16
C LYS A 70 12.63 -2.82 -3.80
N LEU A 71 11.60 -2.28 -3.16
CA LEU A 71 11.74 -1.60 -1.87
C LEU A 71 12.16 -2.56 -0.76
N SER A 72 11.69 -3.82 -0.80
CA SER A 72 12.09 -4.81 0.20
C SER A 72 13.61 -5.02 0.20
N LYS A 73 14.22 -4.95 -0.98
CA LYS A 73 15.66 -5.12 -1.11
C LYS A 73 16.41 -3.84 -0.76
N GLU A 74 15.92 -2.70 -1.25
CA GLU A 74 16.58 -1.41 -0.99
C GLU A 74 16.53 -1.04 0.49
N LEU A 75 15.41 -1.32 1.15
CA LEU A 75 15.26 -1.01 2.57
C LEU A 75 15.74 -2.14 3.48
N GLY A 76 16.14 -3.26 2.90
CA GLY A 76 16.88 -4.30 3.62
C GLY A 76 16.04 -5.29 4.42
N PHE A 77 14.74 -5.45 4.13
CA PHE A 77 13.91 -6.37 4.89
C PHE A 77 13.49 -7.61 4.10
N ASP A 78 14.01 -7.79 2.87
CA ASP A 78 13.60 -8.90 2.01
C ASP A 78 13.95 -10.26 2.61
N GLU A 79 15.20 -10.43 3.07
CA GLU A 79 15.67 -11.74 3.54
C GLU A 79 14.98 -12.18 4.82
N ALA A 80 14.72 -11.24 5.74
CA ALA A 80 14.05 -11.58 6.99
C ALA A 80 12.58 -11.92 6.78
N GLY A 81 12.01 -11.44 5.70
CA GLY A 81 10.61 -11.68 5.39
C GLY A 81 9.71 -10.54 5.83
N TYR A 82 8.55 -10.48 5.23
CA TYR A 82 7.59 -9.41 5.49
C TYR A 82 6.20 -9.86 5.04
N ARG A 83 5.21 -9.05 5.37
CA ARG A 83 3.82 -9.38 5.02
C ARG A 83 3.21 -8.25 4.22
N VAL A 84 2.45 -8.61 3.19
CA VAL A 84 1.68 -7.66 2.38
C VAL A 84 0.21 -7.94 2.65
N VAL A 85 -0.54 -6.88 2.96
CA VAL A 85 -1.96 -6.98 3.31
C VAL A 85 -2.75 -5.96 2.50
N SER A 86 -3.86 -6.38 1.91
CA SER A 86 -4.84 -5.46 1.35
C SER A 86 -6.20 -5.83 1.91
N ASN A 87 -6.90 -4.85 2.47
CA ASN A 87 -8.18 -5.05 3.10
C ASN A 87 -9.29 -4.64 2.15
N ILE A 88 -10.36 -5.42 2.09
CA ILE A 88 -11.49 -5.19 1.18
C ILE A 88 -12.78 -5.22 1.99
N GLY A 89 -13.57 -4.16 1.89
CA GLY A 89 -14.89 -4.11 2.48
C GLY A 89 -14.90 -3.99 3.98
N GLU A 90 -16.09 -4.03 4.55
CA GLU A 90 -16.28 -3.81 5.99
C GLU A 90 -15.69 -4.95 6.81
N ALA A 91 -15.98 -6.20 6.46
CA ALA A 91 -15.46 -7.35 7.18
C ALA A 91 -13.93 -7.42 7.10
N GLY A 92 -13.35 -6.92 6.01
CA GLY A 92 -11.90 -6.87 5.82
C GLY A 92 -11.24 -5.67 6.49
N GLN A 93 -12.02 -4.80 7.13
CA GLN A 93 -11.51 -3.61 7.82
C GLN A 93 -10.86 -2.61 6.87
N GLN A 94 -11.43 -2.43 5.68
CA GLN A 94 -10.92 -1.41 4.76
C GLN A 94 -11.37 -0.04 5.25
N SER A 95 -10.42 0.77 5.70
CA SER A 95 -10.73 2.08 6.29
C SER A 95 -10.78 3.20 5.27
N VAL A 96 -10.07 3.08 4.14
CA VAL A 96 -10.05 4.11 3.10
C VAL A 96 -10.43 3.44 1.77
N PRO A 97 -11.47 3.96 1.06
CA PRO A 97 -11.93 3.33 -0.18
C PRO A 97 -11.06 3.72 -1.38
N HIS A 98 -9.79 3.41 -1.29
CA HIS A 98 -8.77 3.56 -2.33
C HIS A 98 -7.81 2.40 -2.13
N LEU A 99 -7.64 1.57 -3.14
CA LEU A 99 -6.81 0.38 -3.09
C LEU A 99 -5.46 0.69 -2.47
N HIS A 100 -5.06 -0.09 -1.47
CA HIS A 100 -3.74 0.08 -0.87
C HIS A 100 -3.24 -1.24 -0.34
N PHE A 101 -1.93 -1.39 -0.38
CA PHE A 101 -1.24 -2.56 0.12
C PHE A 101 -0.37 -2.12 1.29
N HIS A 102 -0.64 -2.69 2.46
CA HIS A 102 0.24 -2.52 3.63
C HIS A 102 1.45 -3.41 3.44
N VAL A 103 2.62 -2.87 3.71
CA VAL A 103 3.87 -3.65 3.75
C VAL A 103 4.39 -3.55 5.18
N LEU A 104 4.46 -4.69 5.87
CA LEU A 104 4.84 -4.74 7.28
C LEU A 104 6.07 -5.61 7.44
N ALA A 105 7.10 -5.06 8.09
CA ALA A 105 8.38 -5.75 8.26
C ALA A 105 9.03 -5.34 9.56
N GLY A 106 10.05 -6.09 9.97
CA GLY A 106 10.85 -5.74 11.14
C GLY A 106 10.43 -6.44 12.41
N ARG A 107 9.46 -7.33 12.33
CA ARG A 107 9.07 -8.22 13.44
C ARG A 107 8.52 -9.50 12.86
N ASP A 108 8.43 -10.54 13.70
CA ASP A 108 7.77 -11.77 13.30
C ASP A 108 6.26 -11.53 13.22
N MET A 109 5.67 -12.02 12.15
CA MET A 109 4.22 -12.02 12.01
C MET A 109 3.68 -13.29 12.65
N THR A 110 2.39 -13.27 12.96
CA THR A 110 1.73 -14.42 13.55
C THR A 110 0.79 -15.10 12.56
N TRP A 111 0.40 -16.31 12.88
CA TRP A 111 -0.56 -17.06 12.09
C TRP A 111 -1.55 -17.71 13.03
N PRO A 112 -2.88 -17.59 12.80
CA PRO A 112 -3.53 -17.02 11.59
C PRO A 112 -3.36 -15.50 11.48
N PRO A 113 -3.54 -14.96 10.26
CA PRO A 113 -3.20 -13.56 9.99
C PRO A 113 -4.18 -12.52 10.53
N GLY A 114 -5.29 -12.94 11.06
CA GLY A 114 -6.26 -11.97 11.59
C GLY A 114 -7.25 -12.52 12.57
#